data_0530515eb35d66e3425fba2af24912fb
#
_entry.id   0530515eb35d66e3425fba2af24912fb
#
_cell.length_a   1.000
_cell.length_b   1.000
_cell.length_c   1.000
_cell.angle_alpha   90.00
_cell.angle_beta   90.00
_cell.angle_gamma   90.00
#
_symmetry.space_group_name_H-M   'P 1'
#
loop_
_entity.id
_entity.type
_entity.pdbx_description
1 polymer ?
#
loop_
_entity_poly.entity_id
_entity_poly.type
_entity_poly.pdbx_seq_one_letter_code
_entity_poly.pdbx_strand_id
1 'polypeptide(L)'
;MGFSRYVSTVDPMGRKIAIYGKGGIGKSTVSSNLTAALGDMGVKVMQVGCDPKHDSTRGLIGGRSQNTVLEYLKTVKPEDRRLEDVMATGYRGCLCVEAGGPEPGVGCAGRGIISAFDLLNDLGAESVDTDITLFDVLGDVVCGGFAVPLRNGYADTVYIVTSGEFMSIYAANNILRGTANYDPDRIGGLIFNSRGDPAEDGRVKAFSEAVGVPVIAVFGRSPIFMEAEKQGKTVVEMRPDSPEASSFRGLAQKVLEGRRYRARFLSEDELERTILGRTSVPEKAAPASVQSSTVSRRPRPYSSRIAEYDEPLNGCAFSGASSVCTSIEGLTTVLHSPKSCAHFTIQLDSNSVNGAMRRGYRVVKAFEDPDVICTDMKEHDMIFGGGKALEHALGKCIAAGKKDIAVITACPPGIIGDDVPGIVGKVEMNNPGTRICILKEDGNATGDFM
;
A
#
# COMPACT_ATOMS: atom_id res chain seq x y z
N MET A 1 -33.76 -16.32 12.61
CA MET A 1 -33.59 -17.36 11.57
C MET A 1 -32.09 -17.57 11.35
N GLY A 2 -31.68 -18.81 11.37
CA GLY A 2 -30.39 -19.35 11.72
C GLY A 2 -29.14 -18.81 11.01
N PHE A 3 -28.19 -18.43 11.78
CA PHE A 3 -26.79 -18.32 11.42
C PHE A 3 -26.21 -19.75 11.39
N SER A 4 -26.00 -20.32 10.24
CA SER A 4 -25.40 -21.63 10.08
C SER A 4 -24.19 -21.55 9.16
N ARG A 5 -23.01 -21.72 9.72
CA ARG A 5 -22.04 -22.79 9.43
C ARG A 5 -20.75 -22.53 10.20
N TYR A 6 -20.61 -23.34 11.22
CA TYR A 6 -19.40 -23.50 12.00
C TYR A 6 -18.39 -24.35 11.18
N VAL A 7 -17.18 -23.87 11.00
CA VAL A 7 -16.06 -24.70 10.59
C VAL A 7 -14.93 -24.44 11.57
N SER A 8 -14.72 -25.37 12.49
CA SER A 8 -13.57 -25.39 13.38
C SER A 8 -12.52 -26.32 12.77
N THR A 9 -11.42 -25.76 12.32
CA THR A 9 -10.16 -26.49 12.16
C THR A 9 -9.07 -25.66 12.84
N VAL A 10 -8.60 -26.13 13.97
CA VAL A 10 -7.43 -25.58 14.66
C VAL A 10 -6.22 -26.00 13.83
N ASP A 11 -5.58 -25.05 13.15
CA ASP A 11 -4.30 -25.24 12.51
C ASP A 11 -3.23 -25.35 13.62
N PRO A 12 -2.28 -26.30 13.58
CA PRO A 12 -1.19 -26.40 14.55
C PRO A 12 -0.18 -25.24 14.49
N MET A 13 -0.21 -24.40 13.48
CA MET A 13 0.50 -23.10 13.42
C MET A 13 -0.41 -22.02 13.97
N GLY A 14 0.11 -21.10 14.79
CA GLY A 14 -0.64 -20.04 15.45
C GLY A 14 -1.57 -19.28 14.51
N ARG A 15 -2.75 -18.89 15.00
CA ARG A 15 -3.75 -18.17 14.19
C ARG A 15 -3.26 -16.79 13.79
N LYS A 16 -3.49 -16.40 12.55
CA LYS A 16 -3.14 -15.08 12.02
C LYS A 16 -4.42 -14.25 11.84
N ILE A 17 -4.52 -13.12 12.53
CA ILE A 17 -5.68 -12.23 12.46
C ILE A 17 -5.28 -10.84 11.97
N ALA A 18 -6.16 -10.17 11.21
CA ALA A 18 -5.93 -8.81 10.76
C ALA A 18 -7.05 -7.88 11.23
N ILE A 19 -6.67 -6.67 11.66
CA ILE A 19 -7.59 -5.61 12.05
C ILE A 19 -7.53 -4.51 11.01
N TYR A 20 -8.67 -4.26 10.37
CA TYR A 20 -8.87 -3.22 9.36
C TYR A 20 -9.88 -2.17 9.82
N GLY A 21 -9.97 -1.05 9.10
CA GLY A 21 -10.94 0.01 9.33
C GLY A 21 -10.38 1.37 8.91
N LYS A 22 -11.23 2.36 8.74
CA LYS A 22 -10.87 3.72 8.28
C LYS A 22 -9.70 4.31 9.08
N GLY A 23 -8.88 5.15 8.43
CA GLY A 23 -7.84 5.93 9.11
C GLY A 23 -8.41 6.74 10.27
N GLY A 24 -7.73 6.73 11.45
CA GLY A 24 -8.16 7.44 12.65
C GLY A 24 -9.39 6.86 13.38
N ILE A 25 -9.86 5.65 13.00
CA ILE A 25 -11.02 5.02 13.66
C ILE A 25 -10.69 4.43 15.03
N GLY A 26 -9.40 4.28 15.39
CA GLY A 26 -8.94 3.69 16.65
C GLY A 26 -8.47 2.23 16.52
N LYS A 27 -8.10 1.78 15.33
CA LYS A 27 -7.57 0.42 15.11
C LYS A 27 -6.43 0.07 16.05
N SER A 28 -5.37 0.89 16.09
CA SER A 28 -4.17 0.62 16.90
C SER A 28 -4.49 0.60 18.40
N THR A 29 -5.43 1.44 18.86
CA THR A 29 -5.95 1.38 20.23
C THR A 29 -6.67 0.04 20.48
N VAL A 30 -7.49 -0.41 19.54
CA VAL A 30 -8.18 -1.70 19.66
C VAL A 30 -7.16 -2.84 19.60
N SER A 31 -6.22 -2.83 18.66
CA SER A 31 -5.20 -3.86 18.47
C SER A 31 -4.33 -4.02 19.72
N SER A 32 -3.78 -2.93 20.26
CA SER A 32 -2.89 -2.99 21.43
C SER A 32 -3.62 -3.44 22.70
N ASN A 33 -4.86 -2.97 22.93
CA ASN A 33 -5.65 -3.42 24.08
C ASN A 33 -6.16 -4.85 23.92
N LEU A 34 -6.48 -5.31 22.71
CA LEU A 34 -6.81 -6.71 22.43
C LEU A 34 -5.61 -7.61 22.69
N THR A 35 -4.41 -7.23 22.20
CA THR A 35 -3.15 -7.96 22.48
C THR A 35 -2.86 -8.04 23.96
N ALA A 36 -3.03 -6.94 24.71
CA ALA A 36 -2.87 -6.93 26.16
C ALA A 36 -3.88 -7.85 26.87
N ALA A 37 -5.14 -7.84 26.44
CA ALA A 37 -6.17 -8.70 26.99
C ALA A 37 -5.94 -10.19 26.72
N LEU A 38 -5.47 -10.53 25.52
CA LEU A 38 -5.05 -11.89 25.15
C LEU A 38 -3.85 -12.34 26.00
N GLY A 39 -2.86 -11.45 26.20
CA GLY A 39 -1.71 -11.72 27.06
C GLY A 39 -2.11 -11.95 28.53
N ASP A 40 -3.08 -11.21 29.08
CA ASP A 40 -3.65 -11.45 30.42
C ASP A 40 -4.33 -12.82 30.53
N MET A 41 -4.83 -13.36 29.43
CA MET A 41 -5.42 -14.70 29.35
C MET A 41 -4.37 -15.82 29.12
N GLY A 42 -3.07 -15.48 29.09
CA GLY A 42 -1.98 -16.42 28.90
C GLY A 42 -1.70 -16.79 27.43
N VAL A 43 -2.27 -16.07 26.46
CA VAL A 43 -2.07 -16.29 25.04
C VAL A 43 -0.77 -15.64 24.60
N LYS A 44 0.08 -16.36 23.86
CA LYS A 44 1.31 -15.82 23.26
C LYS A 44 0.93 -15.06 21.99
N VAL A 45 1.09 -13.74 22.02
CA VAL A 45 0.70 -12.87 20.90
C VAL A 45 1.90 -12.18 20.30
N MET A 46 1.99 -12.15 18.96
CA MET A 46 2.83 -11.22 18.22
C MET A 46 1.95 -10.19 17.54
N GLN A 47 2.15 -8.90 17.83
CA GLN A 47 1.48 -7.80 17.14
C GLN A 47 2.43 -7.18 16.11
N VAL A 48 1.97 -7.08 14.87
CA VAL A 48 2.69 -6.46 13.76
C VAL A 48 1.93 -5.20 13.32
N GLY A 49 2.50 -4.03 13.59
CA GLY A 49 1.99 -2.75 13.13
C GLY A 49 2.36 -2.51 11.67
N CYS A 50 1.37 -2.30 10.82
CA CYS A 50 1.52 -2.10 9.38
C CYS A 50 1.23 -0.65 8.95
N ASP A 51 1.38 0.32 9.86
CA ASP A 51 1.21 1.75 9.58
C ASP A 51 2.59 2.43 9.47
N PRO A 52 2.82 3.27 8.44
CA PRO A 52 4.03 4.08 8.36
C PRO A 52 4.36 4.92 9.59
N LYS A 53 3.36 5.22 10.43
CA LYS A 53 3.53 5.96 11.69
C LYS A 53 4.21 5.17 12.79
N HIS A 54 4.27 3.83 12.67
CA HIS A 54 4.90 2.89 13.61
C HIS A 54 4.55 3.16 15.09
N ASP A 55 3.26 3.32 15.37
CA ASP A 55 2.73 3.62 16.71
C ASP A 55 1.78 2.53 17.27
N SER A 56 1.56 1.46 16.52
CA SER A 56 0.63 0.38 16.84
C SER A 56 0.97 -0.35 18.14
N THR A 57 2.25 -0.62 18.38
CA THR A 57 2.73 -1.40 19.52
C THR A 57 3.19 -0.54 20.69
N ARG A 58 3.20 0.79 20.52
CA ARG A 58 3.76 1.73 21.51
C ARG A 58 3.18 1.58 22.91
N GLY A 59 1.86 1.36 23.03
CA GLY A 59 1.19 1.14 24.32
C GLY A 59 1.54 -0.19 24.99
N LEU A 60 2.07 -1.16 24.25
CA LEU A 60 2.49 -2.46 24.76
C LEU A 60 3.93 -2.46 25.28
N ILE A 61 4.79 -1.57 24.75
CA ILE A 61 6.22 -1.47 25.09
C ILE A 61 6.56 -0.30 26.01
N GLY A 62 5.58 0.20 26.76
CA GLY A 62 5.78 1.27 27.75
C GLY A 62 6.03 2.64 27.13
N GLY A 63 5.42 2.95 26.01
CA GLY A 63 5.54 4.25 25.32
C GLY A 63 6.84 4.47 24.55
N ARG A 64 7.74 3.48 24.54
CA ARG A 64 9.03 3.53 23.82
C ARG A 64 8.80 3.47 22.32
N SER A 65 9.75 3.98 21.55
CA SER A 65 9.86 3.66 20.12
C SER A 65 10.75 2.45 19.93
N GLN A 66 10.55 1.73 18.82
CA GLN A 66 11.41 0.60 18.43
C GLN A 66 11.86 0.78 16.98
N ASN A 67 12.89 0.06 16.58
CA ASN A 67 13.32 0.01 15.20
C ASN A 67 12.20 -0.56 14.33
N THR A 68 11.92 0.08 13.21
CA THR A 68 11.00 -0.49 12.23
C THR A 68 11.73 -1.45 11.28
N VAL A 69 10.99 -2.42 10.75
CA VAL A 69 11.54 -3.39 9.79
C VAL A 69 12.12 -2.70 8.56
N LEU A 70 11.43 -1.64 8.06
CA LEU A 70 11.91 -0.90 6.89
C LEU A 70 13.15 -0.04 7.17
N GLU A 71 13.26 0.61 8.33
CA GLU A 71 14.48 1.34 8.66
C GLU A 71 15.66 0.38 8.86
N TYR A 72 15.39 -0.78 9.45
CA TYR A 72 16.36 -1.85 9.61
C TYR A 72 16.82 -2.41 8.25
N LEU A 73 15.88 -2.64 7.32
CA LEU A 73 16.18 -3.05 5.94
C LEU A 73 17.11 -2.05 5.24
N LYS A 74 16.95 -0.76 5.50
CA LYS A 74 17.72 0.33 4.89
C LYS A 74 19.12 0.48 5.47
N THR A 75 19.28 0.19 6.77
CA THR A 75 20.51 0.53 7.52
C THR A 75 21.42 -0.65 7.78
N VAL A 76 20.89 -1.89 7.81
CA VAL A 76 21.63 -3.10 8.17
C VAL A 76 21.85 -4.00 6.96
N LYS A 77 23.07 -4.49 6.79
CA LYS A 77 23.43 -5.39 5.70
C LYS A 77 22.73 -6.74 5.85
N PRO A 78 22.40 -7.44 4.74
CA PRO A 78 21.68 -8.72 4.78
C PRO A 78 22.29 -9.78 5.70
N GLU A 79 23.63 -9.90 5.71
CA GLU A 79 24.37 -10.88 6.50
C GLU A 79 24.34 -10.64 8.02
N ASP A 80 24.04 -9.39 8.43
CA ASP A 80 24.03 -8.99 9.84
C ASP A 80 22.60 -8.92 10.41
N ARG A 81 21.56 -9.18 9.58
CA ARG A 81 20.16 -9.02 9.98
C ARG A 81 19.69 -10.14 10.91
N ARG A 82 19.01 -9.76 11.99
CA ARG A 82 18.43 -10.67 12.98
C ARG A 82 17.02 -10.24 13.34
N LEU A 83 16.15 -11.20 13.63
CA LEU A 83 14.76 -10.94 14.00
C LEU A 83 14.65 -10.15 15.31
N GLU A 84 15.53 -10.43 16.27
CA GLU A 84 15.53 -9.80 17.59
C GLU A 84 15.75 -8.29 17.54
N ASP A 85 16.39 -7.78 16.49
CA ASP A 85 16.70 -6.35 16.34
C ASP A 85 15.46 -5.52 15.96
N VAL A 86 14.43 -6.15 15.41
CA VAL A 86 13.16 -5.53 14.99
C VAL A 86 11.95 -5.99 15.81
N MET A 87 12.17 -6.85 16.82
CA MET A 87 11.14 -7.41 17.65
C MET A 87 11.36 -7.05 19.11
N ALA A 88 10.45 -6.27 19.69
CA ALA A 88 10.47 -5.92 21.10
C ALA A 88 9.55 -6.82 21.92
N THR A 89 9.90 -7.06 23.19
CA THR A 89 9.00 -7.72 24.15
C THR A 89 8.24 -6.66 24.93
N GLY A 90 6.91 -6.78 24.91
CA GLY A 90 5.97 -5.87 25.56
C GLY A 90 5.25 -6.49 26.75
N TYR A 91 4.10 -5.89 27.10
CA TYR A 91 3.24 -6.30 28.21
C TYR A 91 2.90 -7.80 28.13
N ARG A 92 3.00 -8.51 29.28
CA ARG A 92 2.77 -9.97 29.37
C ARG A 92 3.62 -10.82 28.41
N GLY A 93 4.74 -10.32 27.95
CA GLY A 93 5.61 -11.06 27.05
C GLY A 93 5.12 -11.07 25.59
N CYS A 94 4.14 -10.23 25.21
CA CYS A 94 3.75 -10.10 23.81
C CYS A 94 4.92 -9.60 22.97
N LEU A 95 5.03 -10.10 21.76
CA LEU A 95 6.05 -9.70 20.79
C LEU A 95 5.50 -8.55 19.95
N CYS A 96 6.30 -7.52 19.77
CA CYS A 96 5.92 -6.27 19.13
C CYS A 96 6.83 -6.00 17.94
N VAL A 97 6.26 -5.85 16.76
CA VAL A 97 6.97 -5.55 15.52
C VAL A 97 6.28 -4.34 14.84
N GLU A 98 7.05 -3.42 14.30
CA GLU A 98 6.56 -2.31 13.47
C GLU A 98 7.16 -2.41 12.07
N ALA A 99 6.31 -2.56 11.05
CA ALA A 99 6.77 -2.58 9.67
C ALA A 99 7.42 -1.26 9.28
N GLY A 100 6.85 -0.13 9.73
CA GLY A 100 7.29 1.20 9.34
C GLY A 100 6.82 1.58 7.94
N GLY A 101 7.38 2.66 7.42
CA GLY A 101 7.07 3.18 6.09
C GLY A 101 8.18 4.08 5.55
N PRO A 102 8.11 4.44 4.27
CA PRO A 102 8.99 5.46 3.71
C PRO A 102 8.72 6.83 4.35
N GLU A 103 9.62 7.76 4.14
CA GLU A 103 9.42 9.15 4.57
C GLU A 103 8.14 9.73 3.94
N PRO A 104 7.37 10.57 4.67
CA PRO A 104 6.17 11.18 4.13
C PRO A 104 6.43 11.94 2.82
N GLY A 105 5.62 11.66 1.80
CA GLY A 105 5.75 12.29 0.49
C GLY A 105 6.78 11.65 -0.44
N VAL A 106 7.45 10.57 -0.03
CA VAL A 106 8.47 9.89 -0.84
C VAL A 106 8.21 8.39 -0.84
N GLY A 107 8.32 7.74 -1.99
CA GLY A 107 8.21 6.30 -2.11
C GLY A 107 6.78 5.73 -2.01
N CYS A 108 6.66 4.42 -1.94
CA CYS A 108 5.39 3.70 -1.90
C CYS A 108 5.23 2.93 -0.59
N ALA A 109 4.36 3.40 0.31
CA ALA A 109 4.09 2.73 1.58
C ALA A 109 3.59 1.28 1.41
N GLY A 110 2.76 1.03 0.39
CA GLY A 110 2.27 -0.33 0.10
C GLY A 110 3.38 -1.29 -0.33
N ARG A 111 4.36 -0.82 -1.10
CA ARG A 111 5.55 -1.61 -1.45
C ARG A 111 6.44 -1.84 -0.23
N GLY A 112 6.59 -0.81 0.61
CA GLY A 112 7.30 -0.91 1.88
C GLY A 112 6.75 -2.02 2.76
N ILE A 113 5.43 -2.10 2.92
CA ILE A 113 4.79 -3.18 3.70
C ILE A 113 5.11 -4.56 3.12
N ILE A 114 5.05 -4.74 1.80
CA ILE A 114 5.43 -6.01 1.16
C ILE A 114 6.86 -6.41 1.56
N SER A 115 7.82 -5.50 1.39
CA SER A 115 9.23 -5.77 1.71
C SER A 115 9.47 -5.99 3.22
N ALA A 116 8.68 -5.35 4.08
CA ALA A 116 8.75 -5.61 5.52
C ALA A 116 8.29 -7.04 5.86
N PHE A 117 7.20 -7.50 5.23
CA PHE A 117 6.72 -8.87 5.41
C PHE A 117 7.69 -9.90 4.83
N ASP A 118 8.25 -9.65 3.64
CA ASP A 118 9.24 -10.52 3.02
C ASP A 118 10.47 -10.66 3.96
N LEU A 119 10.99 -9.55 4.50
CA LEU A 119 12.10 -9.60 5.44
C LEU A 119 11.75 -10.35 6.74
N LEU A 120 10.57 -10.14 7.30
CA LEU A 120 10.14 -10.87 8.49
C LEU A 120 10.07 -12.38 8.24
N ASN A 121 9.59 -12.79 7.07
CA ASN A 121 9.56 -14.20 6.67
C ASN A 121 10.98 -14.76 6.50
N ASP A 122 11.88 -14.03 5.84
CA ASP A 122 13.28 -14.41 5.64
C ASP A 122 14.02 -14.55 6.98
N LEU A 123 13.69 -13.72 7.97
CA LEU A 123 14.23 -13.78 9.31
C LEU A 123 13.56 -14.85 10.20
N GLY A 124 12.59 -15.59 9.68
CA GLY A 124 11.94 -16.69 10.38
C GLY A 124 10.85 -16.27 11.38
N ALA A 125 10.22 -15.11 11.21
CA ALA A 125 9.14 -14.65 12.10
C ALA A 125 7.97 -15.65 12.19
N GLU A 126 7.72 -16.42 11.12
CA GLU A 126 6.68 -17.45 11.11
C GLU A 126 7.01 -18.65 12.02
N SER A 127 8.28 -18.87 12.34
CA SER A 127 8.74 -19.97 13.20
C SER A 127 8.72 -19.60 14.69
N VAL A 128 8.38 -18.36 15.03
CA VAL A 128 8.28 -17.93 16.43
C VAL A 128 7.06 -18.57 17.08
N ASP A 129 7.26 -19.15 18.26
CA ASP A 129 6.21 -19.82 19.04
C ASP A 129 5.16 -18.81 19.55
N THR A 130 4.12 -18.59 18.74
CA THR A 130 2.99 -17.71 19.05
C THR A 130 1.66 -18.40 18.79
N ASP A 131 0.67 -18.16 19.67
CA ASP A 131 -0.70 -18.66 19.49
C ASP A 131 -1.48 -17.79 18.51
N ILE A 132 -1.21 -16.47 18.51
CA ILE A 132 -1.86 -15.48 17.62
C ILE A 132 -0.83 -14.50 17.09
N THR A 133 -0.82 -14.31 15.77
CA THR A 133 -0.19 -13.15 15.13
C THR A 133 -1.28 -12.15 14.71
N LEU A 134 -1.21 -10.92 15.27
CA LEU A 134 -2.16 -9.85 15.02
C LEU A 134 -1.54 -8.79 14.12
N PHE A 135 -2.12 -8.58 12.94
CA PHE A 135 -1.74 -7.52 12.01
C PHE A 135 -2.65 -6.29 12.22
N ASP A 136 -2.08 -5.18 12.68
CA ASP A 136 -2.76 -3.87 12.74
C ASP A 136 -2.53 -3.16 11.42
N VAL A 137 -3.50 -3.23 10.51
CA VAL A 137 -3.33 -2.80 9.13
C VAL A 137 -3.74 -1.34 8.95
N LEU A 138 -2.96 -0.60 8.16
CA LEU A 138 -3.31 0.77 7.78
C LEU A 138 -4.71 0.82 7.15
N GLY A 139 -5.46 1.83 7.54
CA GLY A 139 -6.81 2.21 7.21
C GLY A 139 -7.51 1.55 6.04
N ASP A 140 -7.61 2.31 4.95
CA ASP A 140 -8.38 1.88 3.79
C ASP A 140 -7.53 0.95 2.90
N VAL A 141 -8.15 -0.09 2.33
CA VAL A 141 -7.49 -0.96 1.33
C VAL A 141 -7.45 -0.18 0.01
N VAL A 142 -6.51 0.76 -0.09
CA VAL A 142 -6.38 1.65 -1.25
C VAL A 142 -5.45 1.12 -2.34
N CYS A 143 -4.55 0.20 -2.00
CA CYS A 143 -3.65 -0.41 -3.00
C CYS A 143 -3.27 -1.85 -2.61
N GLY A 144 -2.66 -2.57 -3.57
CA GLY A 144 -2.27 -3.97 -3.40
C GLY A 144 -1.31 -4.25 -2.23
N GLY A 145 -0.51 -3.28 -1.79
CA GLY A 145 0.38 -3.43 -0.63
C GLY A 145 -0.39 -3.55 0.69
N PHE A 146 -1.45 -2.76 0.88
CA PHE A 146 -2.29 -2.87 2.08
C PHE A 146 -3.22 -4.09 2.08
N ALA A 147 -3.35 -4.75 0.93
CA ALA A 147 -4.06 -6.02 0.83
C ALA A 147 -3.19 -7.25 1.16
N VAL A 148 -1.89 -7.07 1.47
CA VAL A 148 -0.99 -8.21 1.78
C VAL A 148 -1.55 -9.10 2.88
N PRO A 149 -2.02 -8.58 4.02
CA PRO A 149 -2.59 -9.45 5.06
C PRO A 149 -3.88 -10.19 4.62
N LEU A 150 -4.53 -9.77 3.52
CA LEU A 150 -5.69 -10.47 2.94
C LEU A 150 -5.28 -11.61 1.99
N ARG A 151 -4.02 -11.65 1.55
CA ARG A 151 -3.55 -12.71 0.65
C ARG A 151 -3.47 -14.04 1.39
N ASN A 152 -3.48 -15.13 0.61
CA ASN A 152 -3.36 -16.46 1.17
C ASN A 152 -2.04 -16.62 1.96
N GLY A 153 -2.14 -17.23 3.14
CA GLY A 153 -1.00 -17.48 4.01
C GLY A 153 -0.72 -16.39 5.06
N TYR A 154 -1.38 -15.21 4.99
CA TYR A 154 -1.23 -14.17 6.01
C TYR A 154 -2.37 -14.22 7.04
N ALA A 155 -3.47 -13.52 6.86
CA ALA A 155 -4.53 -13.53 7.86
C ALA A 155 -5.60 -14.58 7.58
N ASP A 156 -5.90 -15.41 8.58
CA ASP A 156 -7.00 -16.39 8.54
C ASP A 156 -8.34 -15.76 8.85
N THR A 157 -8.33 -14.68 9.62
CA THR A 157 -9.54 -14.00 10.07
C THR A 157 -9.34 -12.47 10.05
N VAL A 158 -10.33 -11.76 9.55
CA VAL A 158 -10.34 -10.30 9.43
C VAL A 158 -11.40 -9.71 10.34
N TYR A 159 -11.01 -8.80 11.20
CA TYR A 159 -11.90 -7.99 12.03
C TYR A 159 -11.93 -6.56 11.49
N ILE A 160 -13.11 -5.93 11.47
CA ILE A 160 -13.29 -4.60 10.90
C ILE A 160 -13.75 -3.64 11.97
N VAL A 161 -12.92 -2.62 12.27
CA VAL A 161 -13.28 -1.53 13.17
C VAL A 161 -14.02 -0.45 12.39
N THR A 162 -15.21 -0.07 12.85
CA THR A 162 -16.03 0.97 12.25
C THR A 162 -16.67 1.85 13.29
N SER A 163 -17.12 3.05 12.91
CA SER A 163 -18.07 3.89 13.66
C SER A 163 -19.38 3.98 12.90
N GLY A 164 -20.36 4.66 13.46
CA GLY A 164 -21.63 4.95 12.78
C GLY A 164 -21.57 6.11 11.78
N GLU A 165 -20.41 6.72 11.57
CA GLU A 165 -20.21 7.72 10.52
C GLU A 165 -20.28 7.06 9.13
N PHE A 166 -20.99 7.69 8.19
CA PHE A 166 -21.18 7.14 6.85
C PHE A 166 -19.84 6.73 6.18
N MET A 167 -18.83 7.61 6.23
CA MET A 167 -17.53 7.34 5.63
C MET A 167 -16.75 6.20 6.33
N SER A 168 -17.04 5.92 7.59
CA SER A 168 -16.46 4.77 8.29
C SER A 168 -17.11 3.46 7.85
N ILE A 169 -18.43 3.48 7.69
CA ILE A 169 -19.20 2.34 7.17
C ILE A 169 -18.86 2.10 5.68
N TYR A 170 -18.68 3.17 4.90
CA TYR A 170 -18.22 3.07 3.49
C TYR A 170 -16.85 2.38 3.39
N ALA A 171 -15.89 2.77 4.23
CA ALA A 171 -14.58 2.12 4.30
C ALA A 171 -14.71 0.65 4.72
N ALA A 172 -15.55 0.34 5.73
CA ALA A 172 -15.81 -1.04 6.14
C ALA A 172 -16.40 -1.88 4.98
N ASN A 173 -17.33 -1.33 4.22
CA ASN A 173 -17.91 -1.99 3.04
C ASN A 173 -16.85 -2.26 1.94
N ASN A 174 -15.92 -1.31 1.72
CA ASN A 174 -14.81 -1.51 0.77
C ASN A 174 -13.82 -2.58 1.26
N ILE A 175 -13.59 -2.68 2.56
CA ILE A 175 -12.77 -3.76 3.13
C ILE A 175 -13.45 -5.12 2.91
N LEU A 176 -14.77 -5.21 3.11
CA LEU A 176 -15.53 -6.43 2.79
C LEU A 176 -15.42 -6.80 1.31
N ARG A 177 -15.53 -5.82 0.40
CA ARG A 177 -15.34 -6.02 -1.04
C ARG A 177 -13.92 -6.53 -1.34
N GLY A 178 -12.89 -5.90 -0.76
CA GLY A 178 -11.50 -6.30 -0.91
C GLY A 178 -11.26 -7.73 -0.40
N THR A 179 -11.80 -8.08 0.76
CA THR A 179 -11.68 -9.42 1.34
C THR A 179 -12.37 -10.48 0.47
N ALA A 180 -13.54 -10.15 -0.10
CA ALA A 180 -14.29 -11.06 -0.96
C ALA A 180 -13.52 -11.49 -2.22
N ASN A 181 -12.57 -10.68 -2.69
CA ASN A 181 -11.71 -11.04 -3.83
C ASN A 181 -10.73 -12.18 -3.50
N TYR A 182 -10.48 -12.44 -2.22
CA TYR A 182 -9.60 -13.53 -1.76
C TYR A 182 -10.40 -14.67 -1.13
N ASP A 183 -11.16 -14.37 -0.08
CA ASP A 183 -12.00 -15.35 0.62
C ASP A 183 -13.10 -14.62 1.42
N PRO A 184 -14.37 -14.69 1.00
CA PRO A 184 -15.48 -14.02 1.67
C PRO A 184 -15.81 -14.61 3.06
N ASP A 185 -15.30 -15.79 3.39
CA ASP A 185 -15.60 -16.52 4.63
C ASP A 185 -14.63 -16.18 5.77
N ARG A 186 -13.74 -15.17 5.59
CA ARG A 186 -12.69 -14.79 6.58
C ARG A 186 -13.13 -13.73 7.59
N ILE A 187 -14.33 -13.21 7.53
CA ILE A 187 -14.72 -12.11 8.41
C ILE A 187 -15.05 -12.62 9.81
N GLY A 188 -14.30 -12.18 10.81
CA GLY A 188 -14.51 -12.56 12.22
C GLY A 188 -15.56 -11.71 12.93
N GLY A 189 -15.87 -10.50 12.42
CA GLY A 189 -16.88 -9.62 12.98
C GLY A 189 -16.58 -8.13 12.81
N LEU A 190 -17.58 -7.31 13.11
CA LEU A 190 -17.45 -5.87 13.21
C LEU A 190 -17.15 -5.47 14.66
N ILE A 191 -16.24 -4.53 14.83
CA ILE A 191 -15.93 -3.88 16.10
C ILE A 191 -16.42 -2.44 16.01
N PHE A 192 -17.45 -2.11 16.77
CA PHE A 192 -18.03 -0.78 16.75
C PHE A 192 -17.33 0.14 17.75
N ASN A 193 -16.63 1.15 17.24
CA ASN A 193 -16.00 2.21 18.03
C ASN A 193 -16.82 3.49 17.90
N SER A 194 -17.78 3.69 18.83
CA SER A 194 -18.72 4.80 18.82
C SER A 194 -18.04 6.15 19.00
N ARG A 195 -18.53 7.15 18.29
CA ARG A 195 -18.13 8.56 18.45
C ARG A 195 -19.05 9.31 19.43
N GLY A 196 -20.11 8.65 19.89
CA GLY A 196 -21.06 9.18 20.88
C GLY A 196 -22.30 9.87 20.26
N ASP A 197 -22.51 9.73 18.95
CA ASP A 197 -23.77 10.14 18.31
C ASP A 197 -24.85 9.06 18.55
N PRO A 198 -26.00 9.38 19.15
CA PRO A 198 -27.06 8.40 19.40
C PRO A 198 -27.61 7.68 18.16
N ALA A 199 -27.46 8.26 16.97
CA ALA A 199 -27.89 7.66 15.72
C ALA A 199 -26.91 6.60 15.18
N GLU A 200 -25.69 6.49 15.75
CA GLU A 200 -24.68 5.55 15.31
C GLU A 200 -25.12 4.10 15.45
N ASP A 201 -25.74 3.75 16.57
CA ASP A 201 -26.16 2.38 16.87
C ASP A 201 -27.11 1.83 15.80
N GLY A 202 -28.10 2.65 15.39
CA GLY A 202 -29.04 2.29 14.33
C GLY A 202 -28.35 2.05 12.98
N ARG A 203 -27.41 2.92 12.61
CA ARG A 203 -26.68 2.82 11.35
C ARG A 203 -25.77 1.59 11.32
N VAL A 204 -25.00 1.35 12.38
CA VAL A 204 -24.11 0.18 12.47
C VAL A 204 -24.90 -1.11 12.52
N LYS A 205 -26.03 -1.15 13.22
CA LYS A 205 -26.94 -2.29 13.24
C LYS A 205 -27.50 -2.58 11.84
N ALA A 206 -28.00 -1.57 11.15
CA ALA A 206 -28.53 -1.73 9.78
C ALA A 206 -27.43 -2.24 8.81
N PHE A 207 -26.20 -1.72 8.91
CA PHE A 207 -25.07 -2.21 8.13
C PHE A 207 -24.75 -3.67 8.45
N SER A 208 -24.61 -4.00 9.75
CA SER A 208 -24.32 -5.36 10.22
C SER A 208 -25.32 -6.39 9.67
N GLU A 209 -26.62 -6.08 9.77
CA GLU A 209 -27.69 -6.92 9.24
C GLU A 209 -27.62 -7.05 7.72
N ALA A 210 -27.36 -5.93 7.01
CA ALA A 210 -27.31 -5.91 5.56
C ALA A 210 -26.12 -6.68 4.99
N VAL A 211 -24.96 -6.66 5.65
CA VAL A 211 -23.75 -7.40 5.19
C VAL A 211 -23.63 -8.81 5.76
N GLY A 212 -24.49 -9.18 6.74
CA GLY A 212 -24.51 -10.52 7.36
C GLY A 212 -23.36 -10.75 8.36
N VAL A 213 -22.76 -9.68 8.90
CA VAL A 213 -21.61 -9.76 9.82
C VAL A 213 -22.01 -9.14 11.18
N PRO A 214 -21.93 -9.89 12.29
CA PRO A 214 -22.34 -9.37 13.60
C PRO A 214 -21.35 -8.34 14.15
N VAL A 215 -21.86 -7.41 14.95
CA VAL A 215 -21.06 -6.58 15.86
C VAL A 215 -20.63 -7.43 17.04
N ILE A 216 -19.34 -7.67 17.19
CA ILE A 216 -18.79 -8.54 18.23
C ILE A 216 -18.32 -7.78 19.48
N ALA A 217 -18.02 -6.49 19.35
CA ALA A 217 -17.66 -5.62 20.47
C ALA A 217 -18.11 -4.19 20.18
N VAL A 218 -18.40 -3.46 21.26
CA VAL A 218 -18.74 -2.03 21.21
C VAL A 218 -17.84 -1.29 22.19
N PHE A 219 -17.18 -0.25 21.71
CA PHE A 219 -16.38 0.66 22.52
C PHE A 219 -16.92 2.07 22.38
N GLY A 220 -17.04 2.78 23.51
CA GLY A 220 -17.39 4.18 23.55
C GLY A 220 -16.17 5.07 23.75
N ARG A 221 -16.33 6.37 23.54
CA ARG A 221 -15.33 7.36 23.95
C ARG A 221 -15.20 7.38 25.46
N SER A 222 -13.96 7.29 25.95
CA SER A 222 -13.65 7.40 27.38
C SER A 222 -12.33 8.15 27.57
N PRO A 223 -12.22 9.03 28.57
CA PRO A 223 -10.96 9.72 28.89
C PRO A 223 -9.83 8.78 29.25
N ILE A 224 -10.15 7.58 29.73
CA ILE A 224 -9.18 6.56 30.15
C ILE A 224 -8.18 6.18 29.04
N PHE A 225 -8.60 6.23 27.76
CA PHE A 225 -7.70 5.95 26.63
C PHE A 225 -6.58 6.99 26.53
N MET A 226 -6.92 8.28 26.70
CA MET A 226 -5.92 9.35 26.72
C MET A 226 -4.99 9.28 27.94
N GLU A 227 -5.53 8.85 29.09
CA GLU A 227 -4.72 8.65 30.29
C GLU A 227 -3.71 7.51 30.07
N ALA A 228 -4.14 6.42 29.50
CA ALA A 228 -3.30 5.26 29.18
C ALA A 228 -2.22 5.63 28.17
N GLU A 229 -2.58 6.34 27.11
CA GLU A 229 -1.62 6.82 26.10
C GLU A 229 -0.54 7.72 26.69
N LYS A 230 -0.92 8.67 27.58
CA LYS A 230 0.07 9.53 28.28
C LYS A 230 1.06 8.75 29.14
N GLN A 231 0.65 7.59 29.64
CA GLN A 231 1.52 6.71 30.43
C GLN A 231 2.28 5.68 29.57
N GLY A 232 2.06 5.68 28.24
CA GLY A 232 2.62 4.69 27.35
C GLY A 232 2.11 3.28 27.59
N LYS A 233 0.87 3.12 28.05
CA LYS A 233 0.25 1.86 28.44
C LYS A 233 -1.06 1.62 27.71
N THR A 234 -1.48 0.37 27.68
CA THR A 234 -2.87 0.03 27.31
C THR A 234 -3.81 0.27 28.48
N VAL A 235 -5.11 0.44 28.20
CA VAL A 235 -6.12 0.53 29.26
C VAL A 235 -6.19 -0.77 30.08
N VAL A 236 -6.02 -1.91 29.41
CA VAL A 236 -6.00 -3.23 30.06
C VAL A 236 -4.88 -3.32 31.09
N GLU A 237 -3.68 -2.79 30.79
CA GLU A 237 -2.55 -2.74 31.73
C GLU A 237 -2.76 -1.71 32.84
N MET A 238 -3.19 -0.49 32.47
CA MET A 238 -3.27 0.64 33.41
C MET A 238 -4.45 0.51 34.40
N ARG A 239 -5.59 0.05 33.92
CA ARG A 239 -6.84 -0.06 34.71
C ARG A 239 -7.53 -1.41 34.44
N PRO A 240 -6.95 -2.53 34.91
CA PRO A 240 -7.45 -3.88 34.61
C PRO A 240 -8.90 -4.10 35.04
N ASP A 241 -9.36 -3.41 36.09
CA ASP A 241 -10.72 -3.55 36.63
C ASP A 241 -11.74 -2.59 36.00
N SER A 242 -11.34 -1.77 35.00
CA SER A 242 -12.25 -0.84 34.33
C SER A 242 -13.26 -1.58 33.43
N PRO A 243 -14.42 -0.97 33.18
CA PRO A 243 -15.40 -1.50 32.21
C PRO A 243 -14.81 -1.65 30.80
N GLU A 244 -13.93 -0.73 30.41
CA GLU A 244 -13.24 -0.75 29.12
C GLU A 244 -12.30 -1.98 29.03
N ALA A 245 -11.50 -2.23 30.07
CA ALA A 245 -10.64 -3.42 30.11
C ALA A 245 -11.46 -4.72 30.08
N SER A 246 -12.61 -4.74 30.76
CA SER A 246 -13.54 -5.88 30.71
C SER A 246 -14.10 -6.08 29.30
N SER A 247 -14.42 -5.00 28.58
CA SER A 247 -14.89 -5.07 27.18
C SER A 247 -13.81 -5.64 26.25
N PHE A 248 -12.52 -5.31 26.44
CA PHE A 248 -11.42 -5.89 25.67
C PHE A 248 -11.22 -7.38 26.00
N ARG A 249 -11.37 -7.80 27.24
CA ARG A 249 -11.37 -9.24 27.60
C ARG A 249 -12.54 -9.97 26.93
N GLY A 250 -13.72 -9.36 26.87
CA GLY A 250 -14.86 -9.91 26.13
C GLY A 250 -14.60 -10.03 24.63
N LEU A 251 -13.92 -9.05 24.02
CA LEU A 251 -13.48 -9.13 22.63
C LEU A 251 -12.43 -10.25 22.45
N ALA A 252 -11.43 -10.33 23.32
CA ALA A 252 -10.41 -11.36 23.29
C ALA A 252 -11.02 -12.77 23.33
N GLN A 253 -12.02 -12.99 24.18
CA GLN A 253 -12.72 -14.28 24.24
C GLN A 253 -13.42 -14.61 22.92
N LYS A 254 -14.10 -13.65 22.29
CA LYS A 254 -14.74 -13.86 20.97
C LYS A 254 -13.70 -14.11 19.85
N VAL A 255 -12.55 -13.47 19.92
CA VAL A 255 -11.45 -13.75 19.00
C VAL A 255 -10.92 -15.17 19.20
N LEU A 256 -10.79 -15.63 20.45
CA LEU A 256 -10.38 -17.02 20.76
C LEU A 256 -11.40 -18.05 20.30
N GLU A 257 -12.70 -17.73 20.32
CA GLU A 257 -13.74 -18.59 19.75
C GLU A 257 -13.54 -18.84 18.23
N GLY A 258 -12.88 -17.94 17.52
CA GLY A 258 -12.48 -18.11 16.13
C GLY A 258 -13.66 -18.20 15.14
N ARG A 259 -14.82 -17.62 15.49
CA ARG A 259 -15.98 -17.63 14.60
C ARG A 259 -15.70 -16.80 13.35
N ARG A 260 -16.13 -17.31 12.19
CA ARG A 260 -16.04 -16.62 10.90
C ARG A 260 -17.42 -16.52 10.27
N TYR A 261 -17.63 -15.47 9.50
CA TYR A 261 -18.90 -15.17 8.85
C TYR A 261 -18.67 -14.93 7.37
N ARG A 262 -19.55 -15.45 6.54
CA ARG A 262 -19.59 -15.12 5.13
C ARG A 262 -20.21 -13.76 4.96
N ALA A 263 -19.39 -12.79 4.57
CA ALA A 263 -19.84 -11.42 4.36
C ALA A 263 -20.27 -11.19 2.92
N ARG A 264 -21.27 -10.33 2.73
CA ARG A 264 -21.53 -9.66 1.47
C ARG A 264 -21.10 -8.19 1.58
N PHE A 265 -20.85 -7.55 0.46
CA PHE A 265 -20.67 -6.10 0.39
C PHE A 265 -21.87 -5.47 -0.33
N LEU A 266 -22.12 -4.19 -0.06
CA LEU A 266 -23.22 -3.44 -0.64
C LEU A 266 -22.72 -2.64 -1.85
N SER A 267 -23.57 -2.42 -2.85
CA SER A 267 -23.34 -1.38 -3.85
C SER A 267 -23.43 0.00 -3.21
N GLU A 268 -22.96 1.04 -3.89
CA GLU A 268 -23.03 2.41 -3.35
C GLU A 268 -24.47 2.84 -3.07
N ASP A 269 -25.39 2.55 -3.99
CA ASP A 269 -26.81 2.86 -3.82
C ASP A 269 -27.46 2.07 -2.69
N GLU A 270 -27.11 0.80 -2.51
CA GLU A 270 -27.58 0.00 -1.37
C GLU A 270 -27.06 0.54 -0.06
N LEU A 271 -25.79 0.97 -0.02
CA LEU A 271 -25.16 1.53 1.16
C LEU A 271 -25.82 2.87 1.56
N GLU A 272 -26.00 3.79 0.59
CA GLU A 272 -26.67 5.07 0.86
C GLU A 272 -28.11 4.88 1.34
N ARG A 273 -28.87 3.98 0.71
CA ARG A 273 -30.23 3.65 1.15
C ARG A 273 -30.25 3.08 2.57
N THR A 274 -29.36 2.15 2.85
CA THR A 274 -29.31 1.44 4.14
C THR A 274 -28.93 2.38 5.29
N ILE A 275 -27.96 3.27 5.04
CA ILE A 275 -27.34 4.07 6.12
C ILE A 275 -27.96 5.47 6.22
N LEU A 276 -28.28 6.11 5.07
CA LEU A 276 -28.77 7.48 5.03
C LEU A 276 -30.29 7.58 4.81
N GLY A 277 -30.96 6.45 4.56
CA GLY A 277 -32.40 6.42 4.24
C GLY A 277 -32.74 7.15 2.93
N ARG A 278 -31.75 7.44 2.10
CA ARG A 278 -31.97 8.12 0.81
C ARG A 278 -32.56 7.11 -0.17
N THR A 279 -33.80 7.34 -0.61
CA THR A 279 -34.28 6.74 -1.84
C THR A 279 -33.44 7.27 -2.99
N SER A 280 -32.94 6.39 -3.85
CA SER A 280 -32.08 6.70 -5.00
C SER A 280 -32.41 8.08 -5.59
N VAL A 281 -31.45 9.00 -5.59
CA VAL A 281 -31.46 10.08 -6.58
C VAL A 281 -31.55 9.37 -7.93
N PRO A 282 -32.53 9.69 -8.80
CA PRO A 282 -32.58 9.06 -10.11
C PRO A 282 -31.19 9.19 -10.72
N GLU A 283 -30.68 8.04 -11.16
CA GLU A 283 -29.40 7.92 -11.83
C GLU A 283 -29.12 9.22 -12.60
N LYS A 284 -28.11 9.99 -12.19
CA LYS A 284 -27.67 11.12 -12.97
C LYS A 284 -27.43 10.51 -14.33
N ALA A 285 -28.29 10.83 -15.28
CA ALA A 285 -28.15 10.41 -16.67
C ALA A 285 -26.67 10.52 -16.97
N ALA A 286 -26.05 9.40 -17.34
CA ALA A 286 -24.62 9.29 -17.58
C ALA A 286 -24.21 10.60 -18.24
N PRO A 287 -23.23 11.37 -17.71
CA PRO A 287 -22.97 12.70 -18.20
C PRO A 287 -22.97 12.59 -19.72
N ALA A 288 -23.93 13.27 -20.35
CA ALA A 288 -24.19 13.15 -21.78
C ALA A 288 -22.80 13.19 -22.37
N SER A 289 -22.38 12.10 -22.99
CA SER A 289 -21.00 11.89 -23.45
C SER A 289 -20.51 13.27 -23.88
N VAL A 290 -19.52 13.79 -23.14
CA VAL A 290 -18.89 15.04 -23.55
C VAL A 290 -18.48 14.68 -24.96
N GLN A 291 -19.26 15.18 -25.92
CA GLN A 291 -18.88 15.07 -27.31
C GLN A 291 -17.52 15.72 -27.30
N SER A 292 -16.49 14.88 -27.21
CA SER A 292 -15.14 15.33 -27.43
C SER A 292 -15.28 16.10 -28.70
N SER A 293 -15.09 17.41 -28.59
CA SER A 293 -14.99 18.28 -29.79
C SER A 293 -14.04 17.48 -30.66
N THR A 294 -14.59 16.88 -31.70
CA THR A 294 -13.85 16.13 -32.68
C THR A 294 -12.85 17.10 -33.28
N VAL A 295 -11.70 17.22 -32.62
CA VAL A 295 -10.51 17.58 -33.35
C VAL A 295 -10.42 16.48 -34.38
N SER A 296 -10.79 16.80 -35.60
CA SER A 296 -10.70 15.96 -36.77
C SER A 296 -9.25 15.48 -36.85
N ARG A 297 -8.95 14.38 -36.12
CA ARG A 297 -7.72 13.65 -36.33
C ARG A 297 -7.89 13.06 -37.73
N ARG A 298 -7.14 13.58 -38.68
CA ARG A 298 -7.03 12.96 -40.00
C ARG A 298 -6.76 11.49 -39.80
N PRO A 299 -7.53 10.56 -40.37
CA PRO A 299 -7.28 9.14 -40.20
C PRO A 299 -5.85 8.85 -40.64
N ARG A 300 -5.06 8.27 -39.75
CA ARG A 300 -3.70 7.85 -40.08
C ARG A 300 -3.80 6.70 -41.09
N PRO A 301 -2.96 6.68 -42.17
CA PRO A 301 -3.08 5.71 -43.25
C PRO A 301 -2.90 4.22 -42.83
N TYR A 302 -2.66 3.95 -41.54
CA TYR A 302 -2.50 2.60 -40.99
C TYR A 302 -3.77 1.96 -40.44
N SER A 303 -4.93 2.60 -40.52
CA SER A 303 -6.07 2.30 -39.68
C SER A 303 -7.03 1.21 -40.14
N SER A 304 -6.98 0.76 -41.39
CA SER A 304 -8.06 -0.10 -41.91
C SER A 304 -8.01 -1.58 -41.45
N ARG A 305 -6.88 -2.05 -40.89
CA ARG A 305 -6.76 -3.40 -40.31
C ARG A 305 -6.59 -3.44 -38.78
N ILE A 306 -6.43 -2.27 -38.17
CA ILE A 306 -6.08 -2.11 -36.76
C ILE A 306 -7.26 -1.56 -35.96
N ALA A 307 -8.30 -1.06 -36.65
CA ALA A 307 -9.51 -0.47 -36.05
C ALA A 307 -10.45 -1.49 -35.36
N GLU A 308 -10.15 -2.78 -35.43
CA GLU A 308 -10.93 -3.81 -34.72
C GLU A 308 -10.41 -4.09 -33.30
N TYR A 309 -9.27 -3.51 -32.93
CA TYR A 309 -8.71 -3.65 -31.58
C TYR A 309 -8.64 -2.26 -30.95
N ASP A 310 -9.40 -2.03 -29.89
CA ASP A 310 -9.33 -0.84 -29.04
C ASP A 310 -8.00 -0.73 -28.26
N GLU A 311 -7.00 -1.55 -28.59
CA GLU A 311 -5.70 -1.56 -27.94
C GLU A 311 -4.74 -0.63 -28.69
N PRO A 312 -4.07 0.31 -28.00
CA PRO A 312 -3.03 1.12 -28.60
C PRO A 312 -1.86 0.22 -29.04
N LEU A 313 -1.64 0.11 -30.33
CA LEU A 313 -0.48 -0.58 -30.92
C LEU A 313 0.84 0.18 -30.72
N ASN A 314 0.78 1.28 -30.00
CA ASN A 314 1.92 2.09 -29.66
C ASN A 314 2.56 1.50 -28.41
N GLY A 315 3.83 1.19 -28.48
CA GLY A 315 4.61 0.74 -27.34
C GLY A 315 4.59 1.77 -26.20
N CYS A 316 5.18 1.41 -25.08
CA CYS A 316 5.33 2.24 -23.89
C CYS A 316 5.84 3.65 -24.28
N ALA A 317 5.21 4.73 -23.80
CA ALA A 317 5.60 6.12 -24.05
C ALA A 317 7.07 6.37 -23.66
N PHE A 318 7.51 5.79 -22.54
CA PHE A 318 8.91 5.81 -22.11
C PHE A 318 9.87 5.24 -23.17
N SER A 319 9.52 4.13 -23.81
CA SER A 319 10.33 3.54 -24.87
C SER A 319 10.36 4.44 -26.11
N GLY A 320 9.22 5.05 -26.48
CA GLY A 320 9.13 5.97 -27.61
C GLY A 320 9.97 7.22 -27.41
N ALA A 321 9.86 7.86 -26.25
CA ALA A 321 10.65 9.05 -25.89
C ALA A 321 12.15 8.70 -25.81
N SER A 322 12.49 7.56 -25.24
CA SER A 322 13.88 7.09 -25.18
C SER A 322 14.49 6.89 -26.57
N SER A 323 13.79 6.22 -27.49
CA SER A 323 14.23 6.04 -28.86
C SER A 323 14.49 7.36 -29.60
N VAL A 324 13.63 8.36 -29.38
CA VAL A 324 13.81 9.68 -29.97
C VAL A 324 15.05 10.37 -29.39
N CYS A 325 15.17 10.43 -28.07
CA CYS A 325 16.29 11.12 -27.41
C CYS A 325 17.65 10.47 -27.70
N THR A 326 17.71 9.14 -27.73
CA THR A 326 18.95 8.40 -28.04
C THR A 326 19.39 8.56 -29.50
N SER A 327 18.49 8.99 -30.39
CA SER A 327 18.82 9.27 -31.79
C SER A 327 19.44 10.65 -32.05
N ILE A 328 19.46 11.52 -31.02
CA ILE A 328 19.96 12.89 -31.14
C ILE A 328 21.45 12.93 -30.82
N GLU A 329 22.27 13.31 -31.79
CA GLU A 329 23.71 13.42 -31.63
C GLU A 329 24.06 14.55 -30.65
N GLY A 330 24.92 14.23 -29.66
CA GLY A 330 25.35 15.18 -28.62
C GLY A 330 24.40 15.29 -27.43
N LEU A 331 23.25 14.63 -27.44
CA LEU A 331 22.35 14.56 -26.29
C LEU A 331 22.65 13.32 -25.44
N THR A 332 22.90 13.54 -24.15
CA THR A 332 23.03 12.43 -23.19
C THR A 332 21.65 12.09 -22.61
N THR A 333 21.23 10.86 -22.71
CA THR A 333 19.90 10.42 -22.23
C THR A 333 20.03 9.70 -20.90
N VAL A 334 19.39 10.23 -19.85
CA VAL A 334 19.29 9.60 -18.54
C VAL A 334 17.92 8.94 -18.40
N LEU A 335 17.91 7.62 -18.33
CA LEU A 335 16.71 6.82 -18.11
C LEU A 335 16.49 6.64 -16.61
N HIS A 336 15.55 7.39 -16.05
CA HIS A 336 15.15 7.25 -14.64
C HIS A 336 14.14 6.12 -14.53
N SER A 337 14.65 4.91 -14.36
CA SER A 337 13.87 3.68 -14.50
C SER A 337 14.57 2.47 -13.87
N PRO A 338 13.84 1.38 -13.63
CA PRO A 338 14.44 0.05 -13.46
C PRO A 338 15.25 -0.35 -14.69
N LYS A 339 16.28 -1.15 -14.47
CA LYS A 339 17.15 -1.66 -15.55
C LYS A 339 16.38 -2.43 -16.61
N SER A 340 15.32 -3.13 -16.23
CA SER A 340 14.46 -3.88 -17.16
C SER A 340 13.82 -2.99 -18.22
N CYS A 341 13.28 -1.83 -17.84
CA CYS A 341 12.68 -0.87 -18.77
C CYS A 341 13.74 -0.31 -19.75
N ALA A 342 14.90 0.09 -19.22
CA ALA A 342 15.99 0.59 -20.04
C ALA A 342 16.53 -0.48 -21.00
N HIS A 343 16.73 -1.72 -20.52
CA HIS A 343 17.22 -2.83 -21.33
C HIS A 343 16.26 -3.17 -22.48
N PHE A 344 14.97 -3.25 -22.18
CA PHE A 344 13.94 -3.54 -23.18
C PHE A 344 13.94 -2.49 -24.30
N THR A 345 14.02 -1.21 -23.96
CA THR A 345 14.08 -0.11 -24.91
C THR A 345 15.31 -0.18 -25.80
N ILE A 346 16.50 -0.33 -25.21
CA ILE A 346 17.77 -0.41 -25.95
C ILE A 346 17.78 -1.65 -26.87
N GLN A 347 17.22 -2.77 -26.42
CA GLN A 347 17.12 -3.98 -27.23
C GLN A 347 16.18 -3.81 -28.43
N LEU A 348 15.05 -3.10 -28.28
CA LEU A 348 14.15 -2.78 -29.39
C LEU A 348 14.85 -1.90 -30.42
N ASP A 349 15.57 -0.87 -29.98
CA ASP A 349 16.32 0.03 -30.85
C ASP A 349 17.44 -0.74 -31.62
N SER A 350 18.19 -1.57 -30.92
CA SER A 350 19.25 -2.41 -31.55
C SER A 350 18.67 -3.37 -32.61
N ASN A 351 17.51 -3.97 -32.33
CA ASN A 351 16.86 -4.85 -33.32
C ASN A 351 16.36 -4.08 -34.53
N SER A 352 15.84 -2.85 -34.34
CA SER A 352 15.42 -1.98 -35.43
C SER A 352 16.59 -1.54 -36.31
N VAL A 353 17.71 -1.15 -35.67
CA VAL A 353 18.96 -0.78 -36.35
C VAL A 353 19.52 -1.96 -37.17
N ASN A 354 19.63 -3.15 -36.59
CA ASN A 354 20.08 -4.34 -37.26
C ASN A 354 19.18 -4.72 -38.45
N GLY A 355 17.87 -4.58 -38.29
CA GLY A 355 16.88 -4.79 -39.34
C GLY A 355 17.01 -3.78 -40.50
N ALA A 356 17.29 -2.51 -40.21
CA ALA A 356 17.54 -1.46 -41.18
C ALA A 356 18.86 -1.71 -41.97
N MET A 357 19.96 -2.04 -41.26
CA MET A 357 21.26 -2.36 -41.88
C MET A 357 21.15 -3.58 -42.81
N ARG A 358 20.46 -4.64 -42.40
CA ARG A 358 20.22 -5.82 -43.25
C ARG A 358 19.45 -5.50 -44.53
N ARG A 359 18.64 -4.45 -44.51
CA ARG A 359 17.89 -3.96 -45.69
C ARG A 359 18.64 -2.91 -46.50
N GLY A 360 19.90 -2.64 -46.13
CA GLY A 360 20.77 -1.71 -46.85
C GLY A 360 20.53 -0.23 -46.54
N TYR A 361 19.82 0.08 -45.49
CA TYR A 361 19.63 1.47 -45.05
C TYR A 361 20.84 1.97 -44.26
N ARG A 362 21.22 3.23 -44.47
CA ARG A 362 22.19 3.92 -43.63
C ARG A 362 21.56 4.25 -42.28
N VAL A 363 22.23 3.87 -41.22
CA VAL A 363 21.80 4.17 -39.84
C VAL A 363 22.60 5.36 -39.33
N VAL A 364 21.96 6.22 -38.56
CA VAL A 364 22.60 7.37 -37.90
C VAL A 364 23.54 6.86 -36.82
N LYS A 365 24.72 7.43 -36.69
CA LYS A 365 25.77 7.01 -35.75
C LYS A 365 25.30 6.98 -34.29
N ALA A 366 24.40 7.90 -33.92
CA ALA A 366 23.83 7.93 -32.59
C ALA A 366 23.06 6.65 -32.16
N PHE A 367 22.54 5.89 -33.14
CA PHE A 367 21.94 4.58 -32.87
C PHE A 367 22.97 3.44 -32.72
N GLU A 368 24.20 3.61 -33.26
CA GLU A 368 25.28 2.61 -33.14
C GLU A 368 25.97 2.69 -31.78
N ASP A 369 26.06 3.90 -31.18
CA ASP A 369 26.70 4.13 -29.89
C ASP A 369 25.91 5.23 -29.12
N PRO A 370 24.73 4.89 -28.58
CA PRO A 370 23.90 5.85 -27.88
C PRO A 370 24.48 6.24 -26.52
N ASP A 371 24.50 7.56 -26.23
CA ASP A 371 24.94 8.09 -24.95
C ASP A 371 23.82 7.98 -23.91
N VAL A 372 23.71 6.83 -23.27
CA VAL A 372 22.61 6.48 -22.37
C VAL A 372 23.11 6.06 -21.00
N ILE A 373 22.50 6.62 -19.95
CA ILE A 373 22.74 6.23 -18.57
C ILE A 373 21.40 5.84 -17.92
N CYS A 374 21.32 4.65 -17.36
CA CYS A 374 20.17 4.20 -16.58
C CYS A 374 20.45 4.40 -15.08
N THR A 375 19.45 4.90 -14.34
CA THR A 375 19.53 5.01 -12.87
C THR A 375 19.49 3.65 -12.19
N ASP A 376 19.04 2.61 -12.89
CA ASP A 376 18.96 1.22 -12.40
C ASP A 376 18.22 1.10 -11.06
N MET A 377 17.04 1.76 -10.98
CA MET A 377 16.21 1.75 -9.78
C MET A 377 15.96 0.32 -9.29
N LYS A 378 16.32 0.08 -8.05
CA LYS A 378 16.14 -1.19 -7.34
C LYS A 378 14.85 -1.16 -6.53
N GLU A 379 14.52 -2.27 -5.91
CA GLU A 379 13.39 -2.37 -4.99
C GLU A 379 13.49 -1.35 -3.85
N HIS A 380 14.68 -1.13 -3.33
CA HIS A 380 14.96 -0.09 -2.35
C HIS A 380 14.50 1.30 -2.82
N ASP A 381 14.80 1.66 -4.08
CA ASP A 381 14.41 2.95 -4.65
C ASP A 381 12.90 3.06 -4.86
N MET A 382 12.21 1.93 -5.11
CA MET A 382 10.76 1.87 -5.19
C MET A 382 10.08 2.13 -3.84
N ILE A 383 10.74 1.78 -2.73
CA ILE A 383 10.21 1.96 -1.37
C ILE A 383 10.53 3.36 -0.86
N PHE A 384 11.79 3.79 -0.98
CA PHE A 384 12.34 4.98 -0.32
C PHE A 384 12.54 6.17 -1.26
N GLY A 385 12.14 6.05 -2.54
CA GLY A 385 12.34 7.08 -3.57
C GLY A 385 13.65 6.90 -4.36
N GLY A 386 13.58 7.16 -5.67
CA GLY A 386 14.68 7.02 -6.62
C GLY A 386 15.54 8.28 -6.77
N GLY A 387 15.25 9.35 -6.03
CA GLY A 387 15.92 10.65 -6.19
C GLY A 387 17.44 10.60 -6.07
N LYS A 388 17.98 9.82 -5.11
CA LYS A 388 19.42 9.63 -4.95
C LYS A 388 20.07 8.93 -6.15
N ALA A 389 19.39 7.97 -6.74
CA ALA A 389 19.86 7.29 -7.94
C ALA A 389 19.91 8.25 -9.12
N LEU A 390 18.94 9.16 -9.23
CA LEU A 390 18.92 10.22 -10.24
C LEU A 390 20.04 11.23 -10.02
N GLU A 391 20.22 11.75 -8.82
CA GLU A 391 21.35 12.66 -8.49
C GLU A 391 22.71 12.04 -8.84
N HIS A 392 22.89 10.77 -8.52
CA HIS A 392 24.13 10.05 -8.86
C HIS A 392 24.35 9.90 -10.38
N ALA A 393 23.29 9.58 -11.12
CA ALA A 393 23.36 9.46 -12.58
C ALA A 393 23.70 10.82 -13.24
N LEU A 394 23.03 11.89 -12.81
CA LEU A 394 23.30 13.25 -13.27
C LEU A 394 24.72 13.69 -12.91
N GLY A 395 25.19 13.38 -11.70
CA GLY A 395 26.57 13.67 -11.27
C GLY A 395 27.60 13.00 -12.17
N LYS A 396 27.36 11.77 -12.64
CA LYS A 396 28.22 11.11 -13.63
C LYS A 396 28.24 11.82 -14.97
N CYS A 397 27.08 12.27 -15.46
CA CYS A 397 26.99 13.06 -16.69
C CYS A 397 27.83 14.35 -16.59
N ILE A 398 27.66 15.08 -15.49
CA ILE A 398 28.43 16.33 -15.25
C ILE A 398 29.93 16.07 -15.17
N ALA A 399 30.35 15.04 -14.43
CA ALA A 399 31.76 14.66 -14.31
C ALA A 399 32.38 14.25 -15.67
N ALA A 400 31.57 13.70 -16.57
CA ALA A 400 31.95 13.38 -17.94
C ALA A 400 31.91 14.59 -18.90
N GLY A 401 31.61 15.81 -18.40
CA GLY A 401 31.57 17.02 -19.21
C GLY A 401 30.33 17.17 -20.10
N LYS A 402 29.26 16.39 -19.83
CA LYS A 402 28.01 16.45 -20.59
C LYS A 402 27.23 17.71 -20.23
N LYS A 403 26.71 18.42 -21.24
CA LYS A 403 26.02 19.70 -21.07
C LYS A 403 24.54 19.65 -21.46
N ASP A 404 24.20 18.85 -22.43
CA ASP A 404 22.82 18.67 -22.92
C ASP A 404 22.36 17.28 -22.50
N ILE A 405 21.38 17.24 -21.57
CA ILE A 405 20.94 16.03 -20.93
C ILE A 405 19.41 15.94 -21.03
N ALA A 406 18.89 14.79 -21.44
CA ALA A 406 17.47 14.48 -21.33
C ALA A 406 17.24 13.48 -20.19
N VAL A 407 16.40 13.82 -19.24
CA VAL A 407 15.93 12.89 -18.20
C VAL A 407 14.56 12.37 -18.58
N ILE A 408 14.44 11.07 -18.78
CA ILE A 408 13.16 10.41 -19.13
C ILE A 408 12.73 9.55 -17.95
N THR A 409 11.52 9.78 -17.44
CA THR A 409 10.98 9.00 -16.31
C THR A 409 10.09 7.87 -16.80
N ALA A 410 10.31 6.66 -16.26
CA ALA A 410 9.39 5.54 -16.44
C ALA A 410 8.20 5.62 -15.46
N CYS A 411 7.26 4.66 -15.52
CA CYS A 411 6.12 4.60 -14.60
C CYS A 411 6.50 4.57 -13.11
N PRO A 412 7.50 3.80 -12.64
CA PRO A 412 7.80 3.71 -11.21
C PRO A 412 8.13 5.06 -10.55
N PRO A 413 9.01 5.92 -11.07
CA PRO A 413 9.27 7.25 -10.50
C PRO A 413 8.01 8.12 -10.40
N GLY A 414 7.12 8.07 -11.40
CA GLY A 414 5.84 8.80 -11.37
C GLY A 414 4.90 8.28 -10.30
N ILE A 415 4.78 6.95 -10.15
CA ILE A 415 3.90 6.30 -9.16
C ILE A 415 4.37 6.57 -7.73
N ILE A 416 5.68 6.54 -7.48
CA ILE A 416 6.25 6.78 -6.15
C ILE A 416 6.41 8.26 -5.81
N GLY A 417 6.19 9.16 -6.78
CA GLY A 417 6.21 10.61 -6.56
C GLY A 417 7.61 11.20 -6.43
N ASP A 418 8.60 10.69 -7.17
CA ASP A 418 9.95 11.28 -7.18
C ASP A 418 9.94 12.74 -7.65
N ASP A 419 10.58 13.62 -6.88
CA ASP A 419 10.71 15.06 -7.21
C ASP A 419 11.83 15.28 -8.25
N VAL A 420 11.63 14.76 -9.45
CA VAL A 420 12.57 14.93 -10.55
C VAL A 420 12.85 16.39 -10.88
N PRO A 421 11.83 17.29 -10.95
CA PRO A 421 12.09 18.71 -11.21
C PRO A 421 12.96 19.38 -10.14
N GLY A 422 12.73 19.09 -8.87
CA GLY A 422 13.51 19.66 -7.77
C GLY A 422 14.98 19.21 -7.80
N ILE A 423 15.22 17.93 -8.13
CA ILE A 423 16.56 17.36 -8.27
C ILE A 423 17.30 17.99 -9.46
N VAL A 424 16.64 18.06 -10.62
CA VAL A 424 17.20 18.66 -11.83
C VAL A 424 17.54 20.13 -11.60
N GLY A 425 16.62 20.91 -11.02
CA GLY A 425 16.85 22.31 -10.72
C GLY A 425 18.06 22.56 -9.80
N LYS A 426 18.30 21.71 -8.80
CA LYS A 426 19.50 21.77 -7.96
C LYS A 426 20.77 21.49 -8.75
N VAL A 427 20.74 20.50 -9.65
CA VAL A 427 21.89 20.14 -10.48
C VAL A 427 22.23 21.28 -11.44
N GLU A 428 21.26 21.90 -12.11
CA GLU A 428 21.47 23.02 -13.02
C GLU A 428 22.02 24.26 -12.29
N MET A 429 21.46 24.59 -11.13
CA MET A 429 21.97 25.71 -10.31
C MET A 429 23.44 25.54 -9.92
N ASN A 430 23.85 24.32 -9.59
CA ASN A 430 25.21 24.01 -9.17
C ASN A 430 26.19 23.84 -10.34
N ASN A 431 25.69 23.73 -11.59
CA ASN A 431 26.50 23.49 -12.79
C ASN A 431 26.09 24.43 -13.92
N PRO A 432 26.45 25.73 -13.83
CA PRO A 432 26.11 26.70 -14.87
C PRO A 432 26.56 26.27 -16.27
N GLY A 433 25.65 26.31 -17.23
CA GLY A 433 25.91 25.89 -18.62
C GLY A 433 25.51 24.44 -18.94
N THR A 434 24.99 23.70 -17.96
CA THR A 434 24.29 22.44 -18.22
C THR A 434 22.80 22.72 -18.47
N ARG A 435 22.22 22.06 -19.45
CA ARG A 435 20.79 22.15 -19.80
C ARG A 435 20.18 20.78 -19.65
N ILE A 436 19.12 20.66 -18.84
CA ILE A 436 18.48 19.38 -18.59
C ILE A 436 16.99 19.46 -18.96
N CYS A 437 16.59 18.68 -19.95
CA CYS A 437 15.20 18.52 -20.32
C CYS A 437 14.58 17.35 -19.56
N ILE A 438 13.39 17.52 -19.03
CA ILE A 438 12.65 16.45 -18.32
C ILE A 438 11.49 16.01 -19.20
N LEU A 439 11.42 14.72 -19.49
CA LEU A 439 10.31 14.06 -20.19
C LEU A 439 9.62 13.12 -19.22
N LYS A 440 8.42 13.49 -18.79
CA LYS A 440 7.58 12.65 -17.91
C LYS A 440 6.72 11.76 -18.78
N GLU A 441 7.22 10.56 -19.04
CA GLU A 441 6.58 9.57 -19.92
C GLU A 441 6.05 8.39 -19.08
N ASP A 442 5.54 8.70 -17.89
CA ASP A 442 4.81 7.72 -17.09
C ASP A 442 3.33 7.65 -17.52
N GLY A 443 2.72 6.48 -17.40
CA GLY A 443 1.33 6.28 -17.80
C GLY A 443 0.33 7.19 -17.07
N ASN A 444 0.68 7.74 -15.89
CA ASN A 444 -0.14 8.72 -15.19
C ASN A 444 -0.16 10.09 -15.90
N ALA A 445 0.98 10.51 -16.45
CA ALA A 445 1.09 11.79 -17.12
C ALA A 445 0.48 11.75 -18.54
N THR A 446 0.62 10.61 -19.23
CA THR A 446 0.14 10.45 -20.62
C THR A 446 -1.30 9.94 -20.70
N GLY A 447 -1.84 9.39 -19.63
CA GLY A 447 -3.14 8.73 -19.62
C GLY A 447 -3.14 7.34 -20.29
N ASP A 448 -1.99 6.87 -20.72
CA ASP A 448 -1.81 5.61 -21.42
C ASP A 448 -1.42 4.50 -20.41
N PHE A 449 -2.35 4.10 -19.57
CA PHE A 449 -2.23 2.81 -18.90
C PHE A 449 -2.62 1.72 -19.89
N MET A 450 -1.68 0.84 -20.18
CA MET A 450 -1.99 -0.45 -20.79
C MET A 450 -2.56 -1.41 -19.77
#